data_5178aca4944ce4c5558028ec2564a3b1
#
_entry.id   5178aca4944ce4c5558028ec2564a3b1
#
_cell.length_a   1.000
_cell.length_b   1.000
_cell.length_c   1.000
_cell.angle_alpha   90.00
_cell.angle_beta   90.00
_cell.angle_gamma   90.00
#
_symmetry.space_group_name_H-M   'P 1'
#
loop_
_entity.id
_entity.type
_entity.pdbx_description
1 polymer ?
#
loop_
_entity_poly.entity_id
_entity_poly.type
_entity_poly.pdbx_seq_one_letter_code
_entity_poly.pdbx_strand_id
1 'polypeptide(L)'
;MARRFLSMADLAGKKLGVLLSTRPEHPNFRAAVALMRAAVAAGMRVYLYCIDEGVHAVSTPEIQGMKEQGVHLFGCAYGAGNRKIALGDAAAWSGLTVLADVVGSTDRFVSF
;
A
#
# COMPACT_ATOMS: atom_id res chain seq x y z
N MET A 1 11.18 -29.20 -18.75
CA MET A 1 10.13 -28.95 -17.76
C MET A 1 9.36 -27.70 -18.16
N ALA A 2 8.06 -27.80 -18.28
CA ALA A 2 7.24 -26.66 -18.66
C ALA A 2 7.20 -25.62 -17.51
N ARG A 3 7.43 -24.35 -17.84
CA ARG A 3 7.27 -23.27 -16.89
C ARG A 3 5.79 -22.89 -16.81
N ARG A 4 5.25 -22.88 -15.60
CA ARG A 4 3.89 -22.42 -15.37
C ARG A 4 3.88 -20.93 -15.07
N PHE A 5 3.04 -20.18 -15.76
CA PHE A 5 2.78 -18.79 -15.47
C PHE A 5 1.51 -18.67 -14.60
N LEU A 6 1.57 -17.75 -13.62
CA LEU A 6 0.40 -17.45 -12.82
C LEU A 6 -0.64 -16.71 -13.67
N SER A 7 -1.89 -17.13 -13.58
CA SER A 7 -3.02 -16.40 -14.16
C SER A 7 -3.60 -15.45 -13.13
N MET A 8 -4.53 -14.58 -13.56
CA MET A 8 -5.29 -13.72 -12.66
C MET A 8 -6.03 -14.53 -11.58
N ALA A 9 -6.56 -15.71 -11.96
CA ALA A 9 -7.26 -16.58 -11.01
C ALA A 9 -6.33 -17.11 -9.92
N ASP A 10 -5.05 -17.33 -10.23
CA ASP A 10 -4.06 -17.81 -9.25
C ASP A 10 -3.72 -16.72 -8.21
N LEU A 11 -3.95 -15.45 -8.53
CA LEU A 11 -3.69 -14.32 -7.63
C LEU A 11 -4.88 -13.99 -6.73
N ALA A 12 -6.07 -14.44 -7.08
CA ALA A 12 -7.29 -14.13 -6.30
C ALA A 12 -7.15 -14.60 -4.85
N GLY A 13 -7.42 -13.69 -3.91
CA GLY A 13 -7.31 -13.93 -2.48
C GLY A 13 -5.88 -13.89 -1.92
N LYS A 14 -4.86 -13.82 -2.75
CA LYS A 14 -3.49 -13.62 -2.30
C LYS A 14 -3.31 -12.21 -1.72
N LYS A 15 -2.35 -12.05 -0.84
CA LYS A 15 -2.09 -10.79 -0.14
C LYS A 15 -0.85 -10.11 -0.68
N LEU A 16 -0.99 -8.86 -1.09
CA LEU A 16 0.11 -8.00 -1.51
C LEU A 16 0.31 -6.90 -0.49
N GLY A 17 1.51 -6.81 0.06
CA GLY A 17 1.93 -5.68 0.89
C GLY A 17 2.74 -4.70 0.06
N VAL A 18 2.48 -3.41 0.23
CA VAL A 18 3.19 -2.32 -0.45
C VAL A 18 3.64 -1.32 0.59
N LEU A 19 4.93 -0.99 0.56
CA LEU A 19 5.50 0.10 1.34
C LEU A 19 5.76 1.28 0.42
N LEU A 20 5.17 2.43 0.73
CA LEU A 20 5.40 3.66 -0.01
C LEU A 20 6.13 4.65 0.88
N SER A 21 7.35 5.02 0.49
CA SER A 21 8.21 5.97 1.23
C SER A 21 8.51 7.25 0.46
N THR A 22 7.93 7.41 -0.72
CA THR A 22 8.18 8.55 -1.60
C THR A 22 6.97 9.44 -1.72
N ARG A 23 7.21 10.71 -2.05
CA ARG A 23 6.15 11.71 -2.23
C ARG A 23 5.32 11.41 -3.49
N PRO A 24 4.07 11.92 -3.58
CA PRO A 24 3.23 11.74 -4.77
C PRO A 24 3.86 12.24 -6.07
N GLU A 25 4.76 13.21 -6.00
CA GLU A 25 5.45 13.76 -7.18
C GLU A 25 6.56 12.83 -7.71
N HIS A 26 7.00 11.88 -6.91
CA HIS A 26 8.05 10.95 -7.30
C HIS A 26 7.49 9.88 -8.25
N PRO A 27 8.26 9.47 -9.29
CA PRO A 27 7.80 8.44 -10.24
C PRO A 27 7.36 7.13 -9.58
N ASN A 28 7.94 6.77 -8.43
CA ASN A 28 7.57 5.57 -7.69
C ASN A 28 6.11 5.57 -7.25
N PHE A 29 5.51 6.74 -7.02
CA PHE A 29 4.10 6.82 -6.64
C PHE A 29 3.19 6.27 -7.74
N ARG A 30 3.45 6.66 -8.99
CA ARG A 30 2.65 6.15 -10.14
C ARG A 30 2.85 4.65 -10.32
N ALA A 31 4.07 4.16 -10.14
CA ALA A 31 4.36 2.74 -10.22
C ALA A 31 3.63 1.96 -9.13
N ALA A 32 3.63 2.46 -7.90
CA ALA A 32 2.91 1.84 -6.78
C ALA A 32 1.40 1.81 -7.03
N VAL A 33 0.83 2.92 -7.50
CA VAL A 33 -0.61 3.01 -7.81
C VAL A 33 -0.97 2.03 -8.92
N ALA A 34 -0.17 1.96 -9.98
CA ALA A 34 -0.42 1.03 -11.10
C ALA A 34 -0.39 -0.43 -10.62
N LEU A 35 0.60 -0.79 -9.81
CA LEU A 35 0.70 -2.14 -9.26
C LEU A 35 -0.52 -2.48 -8.40
N MET A 36 -0.90 -1.59 -7.50
CA MET A 36 -2.03 -1.83 -6.60
C MET A 36 -3.35 -1.93 -7.36
N ARG A 37 -3.56 -1.10 -8.39
CA ARG A 37 -4.76 -1.19 -9.25
C ARG A 37 -4.83 -2.54 -9.95
N ALA A 38 -3.71 -3.00 -10.49
CA ALA A 38 -3.65 -4.32 -11.13
C ALA A 38 -3.93 -5.44 -10.13
N ALA A 39 -3.38 -5.34 -8.92
CA ALA A 39 -3.60 -6.32 -7.86
C ALA A 39 -5.07 -6.38 -7.44
N VAL A 40 -5.71 -5.22 -7.24
CA VAL A 40 -7.14 -5.16 -6.91
C VAL A 40 -7.98 -5.78 -8.03
N ALA A 41 -7.66 -5.46 -9.29
CA ALA A 41 -8.36 -6.04 -10.44
C ALA A 41 -8.20 -7.56 -10.52
N ALA A 42 -7.07 -8.08 -10.04
CA ALA A 42 -6.81 -9.52 -9.99
C ALA A 42 -7.46 -10.22 -8.78
N GLY A 43 -8.17 -9.48 -7.93
CA GLY A 43 -8.82 -10.03 -6.74
C GLY A 43 -7.88 -10.23 -5.55
N MET A 44 -6.72 -9.63 -5.56
CA MET A 44 -5.79 -9.67 -4.43
C MET A 44 -6.27 -8.79 -3.30
N ARG A 45 -5.88 -9.15 -2.07
CA ARG A 45 -6.01 -8.28 -0.90
C ARG A 45 -4.75 -7.41 -0.83
N VAL A 46 -4.92 -6.10 -0.85
CA VAL A 46 -3.82 -5.15 -0.88
C VAL A 46 -3.72 -4.40 0.44
N TYR A 47 -2.51 -4.35 0.99
CA TYR A 47 -2.16 -3.65 2.23
C TYR A 47 -1.10 -2.61 1.91
N LEU A 48 -1.44 -1.35 2.06
CA LEU A 48 -0.52 -0.24 1.80
C LEU A 48 -0.10 0.40 3.10
N TYR A 49 1.21 0.49 3.33
CA TYR A 49 1.79 1.23 4.45
C TYR A 49 2.58 2.42 3.91
N CYS A 50 2.16 3.62 4.29
CA CYS A 50 2.83 4.86 3.91
C CYS A 50 3.74 5.31 5.05
N ILE A 51 5.03 5.48 4.75
CA ILE A 51 6.07 5.85 5.72
C ILE A 51 6.90 7.00 5.17
N ASP A 52 7.58 7.74 6.04
CA ASP A 52 8.44 8.86 5.66
C ASP A 52 7.70 9.84 4.73
N GLU A 53 8.28 10.22 3.61
CA GLU A 53 7.64 11.11 2.64
C GLU A 53 6.37 10.53 2.03
N GLY A 54 6.21 9.21 2.08
CA GLY A 54 5.00 8.53 1.60
C GLY A 54 3.73 8.88 2.37
N VAL A 55 3.85 9.41 3.60
CA VAL A 55 2.67 9.84 4.36
C VAL A 55 1.90 10.98 3.66
N HIS A 56 2.58 11.76 2.80
CA HIS A 56 1.94 12.78 1.99
C HIS A 56 0.98 12.20 0.94
N ALA A 57 1.16 10.94 0.58
CA ALA A 57 0.30 10.27 -0.41
C ALA A 57 -1.06 9.87 0.16
N VAL A 58 -1.19 9.73 1.48
CA VAL A 58 -2.41 9.23 2.13
C VAL A 58 -3.65 10.02 1.69
N SER A 59 -3.58 11.34 1.65
CA SER A 59 -4.72 12.18 1.34
C SER A 59 -4.95 12.39 -0.16
N THR A 60 -4.14 11.80 -1.03
CA THR A 60 -4.35 11.94 -2.47
C THR A 60 -5.63 11.24 -2.91
N PRO A 61 -6.32 11.78 -3.96
CA PRO A 61 -7.52 11.13 -4.49
C PRO A 61 -7.26 9.69 -4.93
N GLU A 62 -6.09 9.42 -5.51
CA GLU A 62 -5.71 8.08 -5.97
C GLU A 62 -5.71 7.08 -4.81
N ILE A 63 -5.05 7.43 -3.70
CA ILE A 63 -4.93 6.53 -2.55
C ILE A 63 -6.27 6.40 -1.81
N GLN A 64 -6.99 7.50 -1.63
CA GLN A 64 -8.32 7.44 -1.02
C GLN A 64 -9.30 6.62 -1.87
N GLY A 65 -9.24 6.76 -3.20
CA GLY A 65 -10.04 5.93 -4.10
C GLY A 65 -9.73 4.44 -3.97
N MET A 66 -8.46 4.10 -3.78
CA MET A 66 -8.06 2.69 -3.56
C MET A 66 -8.54 2.17 -2.22
N LYS A 67 -8.51 2.99 -1.18
CA LYS A 67 -9.09 2.64 0.13
C LYS A 67 -10.57 2.31 -0.01
N GLU A 68 -11.32 3.10 -0.77
CA GLU A 68 -12.74 2.84 -1.06
C GLU A 68 -12.96 1.53 -1.81
N GLN A 69 -11.97 1.10 -2.61
CA GLN A 69 -12.01 -0.17 -3.31
C GLN A 69 -11.56 -1.37 -2.46
N GLY A 70 -11.27 -1.14 -1.19
CA GLY A 70 -10.93 -2.19 -0.25
C GLY A 70 -9.45 -2.35 0.06
N VAL A 71 -8.58 -1.47 -0.44
CA VAL A 71 -7.17 -1.46 -0.03
C VAL A 71 -7.09 -1.07 1.44
N HIS A 72 -6.37 -1.88 2.23
CA HIS A 72 -6.12 -1.60 3.64
C HIS A 72 -5.01 -0.56 3.73
N LEU A 73 -5.36 0.64 4.15
CA LEU A 73 -4.45 1.80 4.15
C LEU A 73 -3.97 2.11 5.55
N PHE A 74 -2.65 2.04 5.74
CA PHE A 74 -1.96 2.41 6.96
C PHE A 74 -1.00 3.57 6.72
N GLY A 75 -0.81 4.39 7.73
CA GLY A 75 0.17 5.46 7.69
C GLY A 75 1.00 5.47 8.98
N CYS A 76 2.26 5.85 8.85
CA CYS A 76 3.16 6.00 9.99
C CYS A 76 2.77 7.23 10.80
N ALA A 77 2.29 7.03 12.03
CA ALA A 77 1.89 8.14 12.90
C ALA A 77 3.07 9.06 13.24
N TYR A 78 4.25 8.49 13.47
CA TYR A 78 5.46 9.24 13.73
C TYR A 78 5.86 10.10 12.52
N GLY A 79 5.84 9.50 11.33
CA GLY A 79 6.17 10.21 10.08
C GLY A 79 5.20 11.35 9.80
N ALA A 80 3.92 11.13 10.04
CA ALA A 80 2.90 12.19 9.89
C ALA A 80 3.12 13.31 10.90
N GLY A 81 3.41 12.98 12.16
CA GLY A 81 3.67 13.98 13.21
C GLY A 81 4.85 14.87 12.87
N ASN A 82 5.96 14.30 12.38
CA ASN A 82 7.13 15.07 11.96
C ASN A 82 6.84 16.02 10.80
N ARG A 83 5.83 15.73 9.99
CA ARG A 83 5.44 16.52 8.81
C ARG A 83 4.19 17.36 9.05
N LYS A 84 3.73 17.40 10.29
CA LYS A 84 2.55 18.17 10.72
C LYS A 84 1.29 17.79 9.95
N ILE A 85 1.18 16.51 9.61
CA ILE A 85 -0.02 15.95 8.98
C ILE A 85 -0.96 15.49 10.09
N ALA A 86 -2.20 15.97 10.05
CA ALA A 86 -3.20 15.60 11.05
C ALA A 86 -3.56 14.12 10.94
N LEU A 87 -3.64 13.45 12.09
CA LEU A 87 -4.10 12.07 12.18
C LEU A 87 -5.62 12.07 12.24
N GLY A 88 -6.25 11.83 11.09
CA GLY A 88 -7.69 11.66 11.00
C GLY A 88 -8.03 10.22 10.64
N ASP A 89 -9.17 10.05 9.99
CA ASP A 89 -9.67 8.75 9.55
C ASP A 89 -9.31 8.40 8.10
N ALA A 90 -8.44 9.21 7.47
CA ALA A 90 -7.99 8.95 6.10
C ALA A 90 -7.18 7.67 5.99
N ALA A 91 -6.53 7.25 7.05
CA ALA A 91 -5.78 6.00 7.15
C ALA A 91 -5.83 5.45 8.56
N ALA A 92 -5.49 4.18 8.74
CA ALA A 92 -5.19 3.63 10.04
C ALA A 92 -3.76 4.03 10.41
N TRP A 93 -3.63 5.03 11.22
CA TRP A 93 -2.33 5.54 11.66
C TRP A 93 -1.74 4.64 12.75
N SER A 94 -0.49 4.23 12.56
CA SER A 94 0.10 3.20 13.41
C SER A 94 1.62 3.33 13.48
N GLY A 95 2.22 2.48 14.31
CA GLY A 95 3.67 2.36 14.41
C GLY A 95 4.23 1.23 13.55
N LEU A 96 5.52 0.98 13.72
CA LEU A 96 6.25 -0.01 12.91
C LEU A 96 5.85 -1.46 13.21
N THR A 97 5.21 -1.71 14.36
CA THR A 97 4.69 -3.05 14.67
C THR A 97 3.67 -3.50 13.63
N VAL A 98 2.79 -2.60 13.19
CA VAL A 98 1.82 -2.90 12.15
C VAL A 98 2.52 -3.15 10.81
N LEU A 99 3.56 -2.37 10.49
CA LEU A 99 4.37 -2.62 9.29
C LEU A 99 4.98 -4.03 9.33
N ALA A 100 5.54 -4.43 10.46
CA ALA A 100 6.10 -5.77 10.63
C ALA A 100 5.04 -6.85 10.40
N ASP A 101 3.82 -6.64 10.90
CA ASP A 101 2.70 -7.57 10.67
C ASP A 101 2.33 -7.65 9.19
N VAL A 102 2.30 -6.52 8.49
CA VAL A 102 2.02 -6.50 7.04
C VAL A 102 3.08 -7.28 6.28
N VAL A 103 4.37 -7.05 6.59
CA VAL A 103 5.47 -7.79 5.95
C VAL A 103 5.32 -9.29 6.20
N GLY A 104 5.03 -9.68 7.45
CA GLY A 104 4.98 -11.09 7.84
C GLY A 104 3.73 -11.84 7.38
N SER A 105 2.64 -11.13 7.07
CA SER A 105 1.36 -11.76 6.75
C SER A 105 0.98 -11.72 5.27
N THR A 106 1.76 -11.04 4.42
CA THR A 106 1.47 -10.95 2.99
C THR A 106 2.25 -12.00 2.20
N ASP A 107 1.68 -12.42 1.06
CA ASP A 107 2.32 -13.40 0.17
C ASP A 107 3.47 -12.79 -0.61
N ARG A 108 3.37 -11.52 -0.95
CA ARG A 108 4.41 -10.72 -1.60
C ARG A 108 4.45 -9.34 -0.97
N PHE A 109 5.63 -8.77 -0.92
CA PHE A 109 5.85 -7.43 -0.36
C PHE A 109 6.82 -6.67 -1.25
N VAL A 110 6.44 -5.44 -1.63
CA VAL A 110 7.26 -4.55 -2.46
C VAL A 110 7.32 -3.16 -1.86
N SER A 111 8.43 -2.47 -2.08
CA SER A 111 8.62 -1.09 -1.60
C SER A 111 8.91 -0.13 -2.75
N PHE A 112 8.43 1.08 -2.57
CA PHE A 112 8.60 2.15 -3.54
C PHE A 112 9.10 3.43 -2.89
#